data_17752b041dd995ba0773e30c4126df91
#
_entry.id   17752b041dd995ba0773e30c4126df91
#
_cell.length_a   1.000
_cell.length_b   1.000
_cell.length_c   1.000
_cell.angle_alpha   90.00
_cell.angle_beta   90.00
_cell.angle_gamma   90.00
#
_symmetry.space_group_name_H-M   'P 1'
#
loop_
_entity.id
_entity.type
_entity.pdbx_description
1 polymer ?
#
loop_
_entity_poly.entity_id
_entity_poly.type
_entity_poly.pdbx_seq_one_letter_code
_entity_poly.pdbx_strand_id
1 'polypeptide(L)' 'MQDRPFDLLNKVIGKKILIRLKNRVDVRGKITSFDAHMNLVIEDAEELEEGAVKLKLGTILLRGANIIFVSPAE' A
#
# COMPACT_ATOMS: atom_id res chain seq x y z
N MET A 1 21.59 10.61 -2.99
CA MET A 1 20.58 10.83 -4.02
C MET A 1 19.19 10.74 -3.38
N GLN A 2 18.30 11.60 -3.82
CA GLN A 2 16.96 11.64 -3.26
C GLN A 2 15.97 11.07 -4.27
N ASP A 3 15.13 10.15 -3.80
CA ASP A 3 14.05 9.60 -4.61
C ASP A 3 12.83 10.49 -4.51
N ARG A 4 12.15 10.69 -5.63
CA ARG A 4 10.83 11.32 -5.64
C ARG A 4 9.79 10.27 -5.28
N PRO A 5 8.58 10.70 -4.84
CA PRO A 5 7.52 9.75 -4.52
C PRO A 5 7.21 8.77 -5.66
N PHE A 6 7.13 9.26 -6.90
CA PHE A 6 6.91 8.39 -8.05
C PHE A 6 8.00 7.35 -8.22
N ASP A 7 9.26 7.75 -7.99
CA ASP A 7 10.38 6.83 -8.15
C ASP A 7 10.32 5.71 -7.13
N LEU A 8 9.97 6.03 -5.89
CA LEU A 8 9.80 5.02 -4.84
C LEU A 8 8.67 4.06 -5.18
N LEU A 9 7.53 4.56 -5.62
CA LEU A 9 6.40 3.71 -5.99
C LEU A 9 6.73 2.83 -7.19
N ASN A 10 7.44 3.36 -8.18
CA ASN A 10 7.87 2.56 -9.33
C ASN A 10 8.77 1.40 -8.91
N LYS A 11 9.61 1.60 -7.91
CA LYS A 11 10.50 0.54 -7.43
C LYS A 11 9.76 -0.61 -6.77
N VAL A 12 8.59 -0.35 -6.20
CA VAL A 12 7.84 -1.37 -5.46
C VAL A 12 6.69 -1.97 -6.26
N ILE A 13 6.45 -1.52 -7.47
CA ILE A 13 5.42 -2.13 -8.34
C ILE A 13 5.72 -3.62 -8.47
N GLY A 14 4.70 -4.45 -8.29
CA GLY A 14 4.80 -5.88 -8.33
C GLY A 14 5.28 -6.52 -7.04
N LYS A 15 5.57 -5.73 -6.02
CA LYS A 15 6.09 -6.22 -4.75
C LYS A 15 5.07 -6.05 -3.65
N LYS A 16 5.26 -6.83 -2.58
CA LYS A 16 4.42 -6.71 -1.40
C LYS A 16 4.84 -5.49 -0.60
N ILE A 17 3.84 -4.69 -0.21
CA ILE A 17 4.06 -3.47 0.58
C ILE A 17 3.15 -3.48 1.80
N LEU A 18 3.54 -2.69 2.78
CA LEU A 18 2.73 -2.39 3.96
C LEU A 18 2.28 -0.93 3.86
N ILE A 19 1.01 -0.68 4.09
CA ILE A 19 0.39 0.63 3.97
C ILE A 19 -0.31 0.95 5.29
N ARG A 20 -0.01 2.13 5.85
CA ARG A 20 -0.77 2.62 7.01
C ARG A 20 -1.73 3.70 6.57
N LEU A 21 -2.98 3.54 6.96
CA LEU A 21 -4.05 4.48 6.66
C LEU A 21 -4.30 5.42 7.85
N LYS A 22 -4.96 6.55 7.57
CA LYS A 22 -5.21 7.59 8.59
C LYS A 22 -6.02 7.11 9.79
N ASN A 23 -6.85 6.09 9.60
CA ASN A 23 -7.68 5.54 10.68
C ASN A 23 -6.95 4.47 11.49
N ARG A 24 -5.62 4.40 11.38
CA ARG A 24 -4.77 3.42 12.05
C ARG A 24 -5.02 1.99 11.59
N VAL A 25 -5.53 1.83 10.40
CA VAL A 25 -5.66 0.53 9.76
C VAL A 25 -4.40 0.28 8.94
N ASP A 26 -3.82 -0.90 9.10
CA ASP A 26 -2.69 -1.33 8.27
C ASP A 26 -3.19 -2.31 7.22
N VAL A 27 -2.70 -2.16 6.00
CA VAL A 27 -3.02 -3.03 4.88
C VAL A 27 -1.71 -3.53 4.28
N ARG A 28 -1.67 -4.81 3.94
CA ARG A 28 -0.53 -5.42 3.27
C ARG A 28 -1.02 -6.07 1.98
N GLY A 29 -0.26 -5.93 0.92
CA GLY A 29 -0.58 -6.56 -0.34
C GLY A 29 0.38 -6.17 -1.44
N LYS A 30 0.12 -6.67 -2.63
CA LYS A 30 0.97 -6.44 -3.79
C LYS A 30 0.47 -5.21 -4.55
N ILE A 31 1.31 -4.19 -4.63
CA ILE A 31 0.96 -3.00 -5.42
C ILE A 31 1.14 -3.31 -6.90
N THR A 32 0.10 -3.06 -7.70
CA THR A 32 0.14 -3.32 -9.14
C THR A 32 0.12 -2.04 -9.97
N SER A 33 -0.46 -0.98 -9.46
CA SER A 33 -0.45 0.30 -10.16
C SER A 33 -0.72 1.45 -9.20
N PHE A 34 -0.42 2.66 -9.67
CA PHE A 34 -0.72 3.88 -8.95
C PHE A 34 -0.88 5.03 -9.95
N ASP A 35 -1.46 6.13 -9.52
CA ASP A 35 -1.64 7.31 -10.36
C ASP A 35 -0.97 8.57 -9.76
N ALA A 36 -1.15 9.70 -10.43
CA ALA A 36 -0.55 10.97 -10.03
C ALA A 36 -1.06 11.49 -8.68
N HIS A 37 -2.22 11.03 -8.25
CA HIS A 37 -2.81 11.41 -6.96
C HIS A 37 -2.43 10.44 -5.85
N MET A 38 -1.54 9.50 -6.14
CA MET A 38 -1.09 8.46 -5.22
C MET A 38 -2.20 7.52 -4.80
N ASN A 39 -3.23 7.35 -5.64
CA ASN A 39 -4.19 6.26 -5.49
C ASN A 39 -3.50 4.97 -5.89
N LEU A 40 -3.71 3.91 -5.13
CA LEU A 40 -2.99 2.64 -5.32
C LEU A 40 -3.97 1.51 -5.59
N VAL A 41 -3.60 0.63 -6.52
CA VAL A 41 -4.29 -0.66 -6.68
C VAL A 41 -3.45 -1.73 -6.02
N ILE A 42 -4.05 -2.46 -5.09
CA ILE A 42 -3.39 -3.49 -4.29
C ILE A 42 -4.10 -4.82 -4.53
N GLU A 43 -3.34 -5.83 -4.94
CA GLU A 43 -3.84 -7.19 -5.09
C GLU A 43 -3.53 -8.02 -3.86
N ASP A 44 -4.38 -9.01 -3.60
CA ASP A 44 -4.24 -9.88 -2.44
C ASP A 44 -4.08 -9.09 -1.15
N ALA A 45 -4.86 -8.03 -1.04
CA ALA A 45 -4.80 -7.13 0.10
C ALA A 45 -5.35 -7.79 1.35
N GLU A 46 -4.69 -7.50 2.46
CA GLU A 46 -5.08 -7.99 3.78
C GLU A 46 -5.08 -6.84 4.75
N GLU A 47 -6.14 -6.72 5.53
CA GLU A 47 -6.16 -5.80 6.66
C GLU A 47 -5.50 -6.48 7.84
N LEU A 48 -4.57 -5.76 8.49
CA LEU A 48 -3.83 -6.28 9.63
C LEU A 48 -4.27 -5.60 10.92
N GLU A 49 -4.26 -6.37 12.00
CA GLU A 49 -4.46 -5.86 13.34
C GLU A 49 -3.34 -6.43 14.21
N GLU A 50 -2.53 -5.53 14.76
CA GLU A 50 -1.37 -5.90 15.58
C GLU A 50 -0.45 -6.91 14.87
N GLY A 51 -0.26 -6.71 13.57
CA GLY A 51 0.62 -7.55 12.75
C GLY A 51 0.01 -8.84 12.24
N ALA A 52 -1.20 -9.19 12.66
CA ALA A 52 -1.87 -10.41 12.23
C ALA A 52 -2.99 -10.10 11.23
N VAL A 53 -3.25 -11.02 10.31
CA VAL A 53 -4.31 -10.85 9.32
C VAL A 53 -5.67 -10.87 10.02
N LYS A 54 -6.40 -9.77 9.87
CA LYS A 54 -7.76 -9.62 10.40
C LYS A 54 -8.79 -9.93 9.32
N LEU A 55 -8.54 -9.48 8.10
CA LEU A 55 -9.51 -9.60 7.02
C LEU A 55 -8.78 -9.65 5.68
N LYS A 56 -9.19 -10.56 4.82
CA LYS A 56 -8.70 -10.61 3.44
C LYS A 56 -9.62 -9.78 2.55
N LEU A 57 -9.04 -8.84 1.82
CA LEU A 57 -9.79 -7.85 1.06
C LEU A 57 -9.80 -8.12 -0.44
N GLY A 58 -8.89 -8.95 -0.95
CA GLY A 58 -8.76 -9.14 -2.39
C GLY A 58 -8.11 -7.95 -3.07
N THR A 59 -8.59 -7.59 -4.25
CA THR A 59 -8.06 -6.44 -4.98
C THR A 59 -8.81 -5.19 -4.57
N ILE A 60 -8.07 -4.18 -4.11
CA ILE A 60 -8.67 -2.94 -3.62
C ILE A 60 -8.02 -1.72 -4.26
N LEU A 61 -8.76 -0.62 -4.24
CA LEU A 61 -8.25 0.70 -4.59
C LEU A 61 -8.15 1.51 -3.30
N LEU A 62 -6.95 1.99 -3.00
CA LEU A 62 -6.72 2.87 -1.86
C LEU A 62 -6.55 4.30 -2.34
N ARG A 63 -7.30 5.22 -1.73
CA ARG A 63 -7.21 6.64 -2.04
C ARG A 63 -5.97 7.22 -1.36
N GLY A 64 -5.13 7.90 -2.16
CA GLY A 64 -3.90 8.49 -1.66
C GLY A 64 -4.11 9.41 -0.47
N ALA A 65 -5.22 10.14 -0.45
CA ALA A 65 -5.53 11.07 0.66
C ALA A 65 -5.67 10.37 2.02
N ASN A 66 -5.89 9.06 2.03
CA ASN A 66 -6.06 8.29 3.27
C ASN A 66 -4.79 7.57 3.73
N ILE A 67 -3.71 7.69 2.97
CA ILE A 67 -2.47 6.96 3.23
C ILE A 67 -1.54 7.83 4.07
N ILE A 68 -1.01 7.28 5.16
CA ILE A 68 0.01 7.94 5.96
C ILE A 68 1.40 7.58 5.44
N PHE A 69 1.67 6.29 5.24
CA PHE A 69 2.93 5.85 4.65
C PHE A 69 2.78 4.53 3.91
N VAL A 70 3.76 4.27 3.06
CA VAL A 70 3.91 3.02 2.34
C VAL A 70 5.33 2.52 2.62
N SER A 71 5.46 1.25 2.91
CA SER A 71 6.75 0.64 3.24
C SER A 71 6.88 -0.71 2.53
N PRO A 72 8.08 -1.10 2.10
CA PRO A 72 8.27 -2.47 1.63
C PRO A 72 7.93 -3.46 2.72
N ALA A 73 7.34 -4.60 2.33
CA ALA A 73 6.94 -5.65 3.26
C ALA A 73 7.63 -6.99 2.97
N GLU A 74 8.56 -6.98 2.04
CA GLU A 74 9.36 -8.16 1.71
C GLU A 74 10.74 -8.07 2.31
#